data_ac47147583764d2d9261188675a2346f
#
_entry.id   ac47147583764d2d9261188675a2346f
#
_cell.length_a   1.000
_cell.length_b   1.000
_cell.length_c   1.000
_cell.angle_alpha   90.00
_cell.angle_beta   90.00
_cell.angle_gamma   90.00
#
_symmetry.space_group_name_H-M   'P 1'
#
loop_
_entity.id
_entity.type
_entity.pdbx_description
1 polymer ?
#
loop_
_entity_poly.entity_id
_entity_poly.type
_entity_poly.pdbx_seq_one_letter_code
_entity_poly.pdbx_strand_id
1 'polypeptide(L)'
;MKKKSFLKSAAKAAGITLGVLCVLVIGLVLLVTHNFGDAYEDYNTTNTNITEYGKTLVSAHRSGGGIFPENTMMAFEGCINSDTFRTDIFEFDLHITKDDQLIILHDSTLDRTTDAEEVFGEEGIRPENYTYEEISVLNFGDDFENDNGEMPYRGLRGDEVPESLHAARLPDVLDYLQSNGDFGYIIEIKNSGELGNKAADILYNTLKERNLLDNAVIGTFNDGVTKHMDEAYPDMKRSASIMEVVQVYFLSLLGIDRQGAYKFSALQIPSGLSILRLDTTRLVNYAHRHNIAVQYWTINDEAEMAHLRDIGADCIMSDIPDVAYDVLNA
;
A
#
# COMPACT_ATOMS: atom_id res chain seq x y z
N MET A 1 -48.21 33.57 -34.13
CA MET A 1 -48.30 33.48 -32.67
C MET A 1 -47.82 32.12 -32.09
N LYS A 2 -48.23 31.00 -32.65
CA LYS A 2 -47.87 29.65 -32.14
C LYS A 2 -46.36 29.35 -32.06
N LYS A 3 -45.53 29.79 -33.02
CA LYS A 3 -44.06 29.55 -33.05
C LYS A 3 -43.28 30.27 -31.93
N LYS A 4 -43.72 31.52 -31.54
CA LYS A 4 -43.12 32.25 -30.41
C LYS A 4 -43.46 31.64 -29.06
N SER A 5 -44.63 31.05 -28.89
CA SER A 5 -45.06 30.35 -27.68
C SER A 5 -44.27 29.04 -27.48
N PHE A 6 -44.08 28.29 -28.57
CA PHE A 6 -43.26 27.04 -28.54
C PHE A 6 -41.80 27.33 -28.19
N LEU A 7 -41.17 28.33 -28.78
CA LEU A 7 -39.80 28.74 -28.47
C LEU A 7 -39.63 29.14 -26.99
N LYS A 8 -40.59 29.89 -26.44
CA LYS A 8 -40.55 30.26 -25.00
C LYS A 8 -40.72 29.05 -24.08
N SER A 9 -41.58 28.11 -24.43
CA SER A 9 -41.75 26.86 -23.66
C SER A 9 -40.52 25.99 -23.74
N ALA A 10 -39.89 25.83 -24.90
CA ALA A 10 -38.66 25.10 -25.10
C ALA A 10 -37.47 25.72 -24.32
N ALA A 11 -37.33 27.05 -24.35
CA ALA A 11 -36.30 27.76 -23.59
C ALA A 11 -36.50 27.62 -22.06
N LYS A 12 -37.75 27.64 -21.59
CA LYS A 12 -38.06 27.39 -20.18
C LYS A 12 -37.73 25.96 -19.76
N ALA A 13 -38.10 24.97 -20.57
CA ALA A 13 -37.76 23.59 -20.33
C ALA A 13 -36.24 23.36 -20.28
N ALA A 14 -35.49 23.91 -21.26
CA ALA A 14 -34.03 23.84 -21.31
C ALA A 14 -33.38 24.49 -20.06
N GLY A 15 -33.88 25.65 -19.61
CA GLY A 15 -33.42 26.32 -18.39
C GLY A 15 -33.66 25.49 -17.11
N ILE A 16 -34.82 24.83 -17.02
CA ILE A 16 -35.13 23.95 -15.89
C ILE A 16 -34.19 22.73 -15.91
N THR A 17 -34.01 22.10 -17.09
CA THR A 17 -33.10 20.94 -17.23
C THR A 17 -31.66 21.29 -16.85
N LEU A 18 -31.14 22.44 -17.31
CA LEU A 18 -29.84 22.95 -16.97
C LEU A 18 -29.70 23.22 -15.46
N GLY A 19 -30.71 23.85 -14.85
CA GLY A 19 -30.75 24.11 -13.42
C GLY A 19 -30.70 22.82 -12.59
N VAL A 20 -31.50 21.81 -12.99
CA VAL A 20 -31.47 20.49 -12.33
C VAL A 20 -30.10 19.83 -12.48
N LEU A 21 -29.50 19.87 -13.67
CA LEU A 21 -28.17 19.33 -13.90
C LEU A 21 -27.11 20.02 -13.04
N CYS A 22 -27.15 21.35 -12.93
CA CYS A 22 -26.23 22.09 -12.07
C CYS A 22 -26.38 21.70 -10.58
N VAL A 23 -27.62 21.55 -10.10
CA VAL A 23 -27.86 21.10 -8.72
C VAL A 23 -27.33 19.69 -8.48
N LEU A 24 -27.52 18.77 -9.44
CA LEU A 24 -26.99 17.41 -9.36
C LEU A 24 -25.47 17.40 -9.34
N VAL A 25 -24.83 18.20 -10.21
CA VAL A 25 -23.35 18.31 -10.25
C VAL A 25 -22.81 18.91 -8.94
N ILE A 26 -23.42 19.99 -8.44
CA ILE A 26 -23.02 20.60 -7.17
C ILE A 26 -23.22 19.58 -6.03
N GLY A 27 -24.35 18.87 -6.00
CA GLY A 27 -24.63 17.83 -5.01
C GLY A 27 -23.58 16.70 -5.06
N LEU A 28 -23.19 16.27 -6.27
CA LEU A 28 -22.16 15.27 -6.44
C LEU A 28 -20.79 15.77 -5.97
N VAL A 29 -20.41 16.98 -6.35
CA VAL A 29 -19.15 17.61 -5.91
C VAL A 29 -19.11 17.69 -4.39
N LEU A 30 -20.18 18.19 -3.75
CA LEU A 30 -20.25 18.25 -2.28
C LEU A 30 -20.15 16.85 -1.67
N LEU A 31 -20.79 15.84 -2.26
CA LEU A 31 -20.78 14.48 -1.76
C LEU A 31 -19.36 13.87 -1.77
N VAL A 32 -18.58 14.12 -2.80
CA VAL A 32 -17.21 13.54 -2.95
C VAL A 32 -16.13 14.36 -2.26
N THR A 33 -16.37 15.68 -2.02
CA THR A 33 -15.36 16.57 -1.41
C THR A 33 -15.59 16.82 0.09
N HIS A 34 -16.78 16.49 0.62
CA HIS A 34 -17.11 16.76 2.02
C HIS A 34 -17.11 15.50 2.86
N ASN A 35 -16.42 15.55 3.99
CA ASN A 35 -16.60 14.59 5.05
C ASN A 35 -17.83 15.05 5.86
N PHE A 36 -18.95 14.32 5.77
CA PHE A 36 -20.21 14.70 6.45
C PHE A 36 -20.20 14.40 7.96
N GLY A 37 -19.03 14.06 8.53
CA GLY A 37 -18.88 13.87 9.96
C GLY A 37 -19.65 12.66 10.49
N ASP A 38 -19.75 11.60 9.68
CA ASP A 38 -20.34 10.33 10.16
C ASP A 38 -19.56 9.87 11.40
N ALA A 39 -20.25 9.40 12.41
CA ALA A 39 -19.60 8.79 13.57
C ALA A 39 -19.07 7.40 13.19
N TYR A 40 -17.96 7.01 13.83
CA TYR A 40 -17.48 5.64 13.71
C TYR A 40 -18.53 4.69 14.30
N GLU A 41 -18.74 3.55 13.60
CA GLU A 41 -19.62 2.49 14.02
C GLU A 41 -18.78 1.22 14.26
N ASP A 42 -18.99 0.59 15.40
CA ASP A 42 -18.31 -0.67 15.74
C ASP A 42 -19.07 -1.86 15.12
N TYR A 43 -18.34 -2.70 14.41
CA TYR A 43 -18.88 -3.87 13.73
C TYR A 43 -18.26 -5.16 14.26
N ASN A 44 -19.06 -6.20 14.35
CA ASN A 44 -18.55 -7.54 14.63
C ASN A 44 -17.84 -8.12 13.40
N THR A 45 -16.52 -8.09 13.39
CA THR A 45 -15.68 -8.52 12.27
C THR A 45 -14.96 -9.83 12.59
N THR A 46 -14.60 -10.58 11.55
CA THR A 46 -13.75 -11.79 11.65
C THR A 46 -12.39 -11.60 10.97
N ASN A 47 -12.19 -10.45 10.35
CA ASN A 47 -10.93 -10.10 9.70
C ASN A 47 -9.94 -9.60 10.75
N THR A 48 -8.86 -10.32 10.94
CA THR A 48 -7.81 -10.02 11.92
C THR A 48 -6.99 -8.76 11.60
N ASN A 49 -7.14 -8.21 10.39
CA ASN A 49 -6.51 -6.94 10.01
C ASN A 49 -7.36 -5.72 10.40
N ILE A 50 -8.59 -5.90 10.89
CA ILE A 50 -9.42 -4.83 11.44
C ILE A 50 -9.08 -4.69 12.92
N THR A 51 -8.77 -3.48 13.32
CA THR A 51 -8.36 -3.15 14.70
C THR A 51 -9.54 -2.63 15.53
N GLU A 52 -9.37 -2.58 16.83
CA GLU A 52 -10.27 -1.84 17.71
C GLU A 52 -10.18 -0.34 17.40
N TYR A 53 -11.29 0.37 17.51
CA TYR A 53 -11.32 1.83 17.29
C TYR A 53 -10.27 2.57 18.13
N GLY A 54 -9.49 3.41 17.45
CA GLY A 54 -8.40 4.17 18.07
C GLY A 54 -7.08 3.38 18.26
N LYS A 55 -7.03 2.13 17.79
CA LYS A 55 -5.81 1.32 17.79
C LYS A 55 -5.31 1.11 16.35
N THR A 56 -4.91 2.18 15.71
CA THR A 56 -4.33 2.12 14.37
C THR A 56 -2.91 1.58 14.42
N LEU A 57 -2.59 0.57 13.62
CA LEU A 57 -1.28 -0.08 13.58
C LEU A 57 -0.28 0.76 12.77
N VAL A 58 0.99 0.71 13.20
CA VAL A 58 2.11 1.32 12.49
C VAL A 58 2.68 0.32 11.48
N SER A 59 2.67 0.68 10.20
CA SER A 59 3.37 -0.07 9.16
C SER A 59 4.57 0.71 8.66
N ALA A 60 5.75 0.09 8.73
CA ALA A 60 6.97 0.63 8.16
C ALA A 60 6.94 0.45 6.64
N HIS A 61 6.60 1.51 5.89
CA HIS A 61 6.57 1.54 4.43
C HIS A 61 7.98 1.37 3.88
N ARG A 62 8.17 0.43 2.94
CA ARG A 62 9.49 0.00 2.47
C ARG A 62 10.47 -0.28 3.61
N SER A 63 9.95 -0.87 4.68
CA SER A 63 10.69 -1.17 5.92
C SER A 63 11.20 0.06 6.68
N GLY A 64 10.58 1.23 6.52
CA GLY A 64 11.00 2.50 7.13
C GLY A 64 11.95 3.31 6.24
N GLY A 65 11.60 3.40 4.94
CA GLY A 65 12.44 4.00 3.90
C GLY A 65 12.75 5.49 4.04
N GLY A 66 12.11 6.21 4.97
CA GLY A 66 12.44 7.60 5.29
C GLY A 66 13.55 7.75 6.33
N ILE A 67 13.83 6.71 7.12
CA ILE A 67 14.83 6.75 8.20
C ILE A 67 15.98 5.76 8.00
N PHE A 68 15.80 4.77 7.12
CA PHE A 68 16.81 3.77 6.74
C PHE A 68 16.83 3.59 5.21
N PRO A 69 17.91 3.00 4.64
CA PRO A 69 17.90 2.60 3.23
C PRO A 69 16.74 1.65 2.94
N GLU A 70 15.78 2.11 2.10
CA GLU A 70 14.52 1.40 1.85
C GLU A 70 14.72 -0.05 1.38
N ASN A 71 13.84 -0.95 1.84
CA ASN A 71 13.79 -2.33 1.36
C ASN A 71 15.11 -3.12 1.56
N THR A 72 15.89 -2.81 2.59
CA THR A 72 17.15 -3.49 2.94
C THR A 72 17.04 -4.22 4.28
N MET A 73 17.92 -5.20 4.52
CA MET A 73 18.02 -5.82 5.84
C MET A 73 18.35 -4.80 6.93
N MET A 74 19.13 -3.76 6.62
CA MET A 74 19.43 -2.68 7.57
C MET A 74 18.16 -1.96 8.02
N ALA A 75 17.21 -1.72 7.14
CA ALA A 75 15.93 -1.10 7.47
C ALA A 75 15.08 -1.99 8.39
N PHE A 76 14.95 -3.29 8.07
CA PHE A 76 14.27 -4.25 8.95
C PHE A 76 14.91 -4.32 10.34
N GLU A 77 16.24 -4.46 10.40
CA GLU A 77 17.03 -4.48 11.64
C GLU A 77 16.85 -3.20 12.44
N GLY A 78 16.90 -2.04 11.78
CA GLY A 78 16.74 -0.73 12.41
C GLY A 78 15.37 -0.56 13.06
N CYS A 79 14.30 -0.93 12.36
CA CYS A 79 12.93 -0.86 12.90
C CYS A 79 12.72 -1.83 14.07
N ILE A 80 13.27 -3.06 13.99
CA ILE A 80 13.12 -4.07 15.06
C ILE A 80 13.91 -3.67 16.31
N ASN A 81 15.15 -3.18 16.14
CA ASN A 81 16.05 -2.86 17.25
C ASN A 81 15.85 -1.45 17.82
N SER A 82 14.83 -0.72 17.38
CA SER A 82 14.54 0.61 17.93
C SER A 82 14.10 0.53 19.40
N ASP A 83 14.72 1.37 20.25
CA ASP A 83 14.31 1.56 21.64
C ASP A 83 13.21 2.61 21.80
N THR A 84 12.91 3.38 20.73
CA THR A 84 12.01 4.55 20.77
C THR A 84 10.64 4.31 20.16
N PHE A 85 10.53 3.43 19.18
CA PHE A 85 9.25 3.10 18.53
C PHE A 85 9.12 1.59 18.28
N ARG A 86 7.92 1.18 17.90
CA ARG A 86 7.61 -0.20 17.52
C ARG A 86 6.90 -0.21 16.18
N THR A 87 7.22 -1.22 15.38
CA THR A 87 6.56 -1.52 14.11
C THR A 87 5.65 -2.72 14.32
N ASP A 88 4.38 -2.60 13.92
CA ASP A 88 3.40 -3.69 13.98
C ASP A 88 3.38 -4.49 12.69
N ILE A 89 3.58 -3.80 11.55
CA ILE A 89 3.50 -4.36 10.21
C ILE A 89 4.72 -3.90 9.41
N PHE A 90 5.37 -4.82 8.71
CA PHE A 90 6.36 -4.48 7.70
C PHE A 90 5.71 -4.48 6.32
N GLU A 91 5.83 -3.36 5.63
CA GLU A 91 5.46 -3.25 4.22
C GLU A 91 6.73 -3.28 3.38
N PHE A 92 6.72 -4.07 2.31
CA PHE A 92 7.83 -4.18 1.37
C PHE A 92 7.38 -4.72 0.02
N ASP A 93 8.23 -4.48 -0.98
CA ASP A 93 7.95 -4.71 -2.38
C ASP A 93 8.78 -5.88 -2.93
N LEU A 94 8.24 -6.62 -3.90
CA LEU A 94 8.90 -7.78 -4.49
C LEU A 94 9.11 -7.64 -5.99
N HIS A 95 10.33 -7.95 -6.43
CA HIS A 95 10.67 -8.25 -7.81
C HIS A 95 11.29 -9.65 -7.94
N ILE A 96 11.03 -10.31 -9.08
CA ILE A 96 11.62 -11.61 -9.40
C ILE A 96 12.91 -11.42 -10.21
N THR A 97 13.96 -12.18 -9.86
CA THR A 97 15.21 -12.23 -10.63
C THR A 97 15.14 -13.24 -11.77
N LYS A 98 16.15 -13.24 -12.62
CA LYS A 98 16.29 -14.17 -13.76
C LYS A 98 16.31 -15.65 -13.34
N ASP A 99 16.84 -15.95 -12.17
CA ASP A 99 16.93 -17.28 -11.57
C ASP A 99 15.83 -17.53 -10.50
N ASP A 100 14.71 -16.80 -10.63
CA ASP A 100 13.50 -17.02 -9.85
C ASP A 100 13.62 -16.76 -8.34
N GLN A 101 14.56 -15.90 -7.92
CA GLN A 101 14.59 -15.43 -6.56
C GLN A 101 13.67 -14.22 -6.41
N LEU A 102 12.92 -14.10 -5.31
CA LEU A 102 12.21 -12.88 -4.95
C LEU A 102 13.12 -12.01 -4.10
N ILE A 103 13.43 -10.82 -4.60
CA ILE A 103 14.20 -9.79 -3.90
C ILE A 103 13.30 -8.64 -3.46
N ILE A 104 13.72 -7.95 -2.41
CA ILE A 104 12.99 -6.79 -1.89
C ILE A 104 13.45 -5.55 -2.66
N LEU A 105 12.54 -4.95 -3.46
CA LEU A 105 12.81 -3.78 -4.29
C LEU A 105 11.50 -3.14 -4.74
N HIS A 106 11.40 -1.80 -4.65
CA HIS A 106 10.21 -1.07 -5.07
C HIS A 106 10.15 -0.81 -6.58
N ASP A 107 11.21 -0.23 -7.13
CA ASP A 107 11.23 0.25 -8.51
C ASP A 107 11.38 -0.91 -9.51
N SER A 108 10.96 -0.69 -10.75
CA SER A 108 11.13 -1.66 -11.83
C SER A 108 12.59 -1.82 -12.29
N THR A 109 13.47 -0.96 -11.81
CA THR A 109 14.92 -0.99 -12.06
C THR A 109 15.69 -0.84 -10.76
N LEU A 110 16.93 -1.26 -10.74
CA LEU A 110 17.85 -1.15 -9.61
C LEU A 110 18.49 0.24 -9.49
N ASP A 111 18.33 1.09 -10.50
CA ASP A 111 19.12 2.31 -10.72
C ASP A 111 19.00 3.33 -9.57
N ARG A 112 17.77 3.57 -9.06
CA ARG A 112 17.55 4.65 -8.09
C ARG A 112 18.18 4.40 -6.72
N THR A 113 18.11 3.18 -6.23
CA THR A 113 18.50 2.87 -4.83
C THR A 113 19.84 2.17 -4.73
N THR A 114 20.46 1.82 -5.88
CA THR A 114 21.71 1.06 -5.88
C THR A 114 22.76 1.69 -6.79
N ASP A 115 23.97 1.16 -6.71
CA ASP A 115 25.08 1.48 -7.61
C ASP A 115 25.08 0.70 -8.93
N ALA A 116 23.92 0.15 -9.35
CA ALA A 116 23.80 -0.73 -10.50
C ALA A 116 24.29 -0.10 -11.81
N GLU A 117 24.01 1.18 -12.05
CA GLU A 117 24.47 1.89 -13.25
C GLU A 117 26.00 1.91 -13.36
N GLU A 118 26.68 2.10 -12.23
CA GLU A 118 28.16 2.10 -12.20
C GLU A 118 28.73 0.68 -12.37
N VAL A 119 28.11 -0.31 -11.72
CA VAL A 119 28.59 -1.69 -11.74
C VAL A 119 28.37 -2.36 -13.11
N PHE A 120 27.19 -2.17 -13.71
CA PHE A 120 26.87 -2.78 -15.00
C PHE A 120 27.22 -1.89 -16.20
N GLY A 121 27.45 -0.58 -15.99
CA GLY A 121 27.86 0.37 -17.03
C GLY A 121 26.73 0.77 -18.00
N GLU A 122 25.48 0.58 -17.60
CA GLU A 122 24.28 0.95 -18.35
C GLU A 122 23.15 1.35 -17.40
N GLU A 123 22.13 2.07 -17.90
CA GLU A 123 20.92 2.46 -17.17
C GLU A 123 19.77 1.49 -17.48
N GLY A 124 18.74 1.48 -16.64
CA GLY A 124 17.54 0.68 -16.84
C GLY A 124 17.73 -0.79 -16.45
N ILE A 125 18.52 -1.05 -15.42
CA ILE A 125 18.87 -2.39 -14.93
C ILE A 125 17.66 -3.03 -14.25
N ARG A 126 17.05 -4.01 -14.93
CA ARG A 126 15.85 -4.70 -14.45
C ARG A 126 16.21 -6.02 -13.77
N PRO A 127 15.69 -6.29 -12.54
CA PRO A 127 16.01 -7.50 -11.78
C PRO A 127 15.80 -8.81 -12.55
N GLU A 128 14.74 -8.89 -13.35
CA GLU A 128 14.40 -10.09 -14.10
C GLU A 128 15.41 -10.46 -15.22
N ASN A 129 16.37 -9.59 -15.51
CA ASN A 129 17.43 -9.85 -16.50
C ASN A 129 18.71 -10.41 -15.88
N TYR A 130 18.85 -10.35 -14.56
CA TYR A 130 20.03 -10.72 -13.79
C TYR A 130 19.72 -11.80 -12.76
N THR A 131 20.69 -12.66 -12.48
CA THR A 131 20.58 -13.62 -11.37
C THR A 131 20.73 -12.92 -10.03
N TYR A 132 20.26 -13.57 -8.97
CA TYR A 132 20.47 -13.06 -7.62
C TYR A 132 21.96 -12.85 -7.30
N GLU A 133 22.82 -13.78 -7.72
CA GLU A 133 24.28 -13.67 -7.53
C GLU A 133 24.85 -12.39 -8.17
N GLU A 134 24.39 -12.01 -9.37
CA GLU A 134 24.82 -10.79 -10.05
C GLU A 134 24.30 -9.52 -9.34
N ILE A 135 23.09 -9.56 -8.74
CA ILE A 135 22.49 -8.43 -8.03
C ILE A 135 23.05 -8.31 -6.61
N SER A 136 23.39 -9.43 -5.96
CA SER A 136 23.78 -9.47 -4.55
C SER A 136 25.06 -8.72 -4.20
N VAL A 137 25.86 -8.35 -5.20
CA VAL A 137 27.10 -7.58 -5.00
C VAL A 137 26.87 -6.06 -4.97
N LEU A 138 25.65 -5.59 -5.30
CA LEU A 138 25.32 -4.18 -5.36
C LEU A 138 25.13 -3.58 -3.96
N ASN A 139 25.36 -2.27 -3.89
CA ASN A 139 25.11 -1.44 -2.72
C ASN A 139 23.69 -0.87 -2.77
N PHE A 140 22.74 -1.43 -2.03
CA PHE A 140 21.35 -0.97 -1.94
C PHE A 140 21.14 0.25 -1.03
N GLY A 141 22.21 0.82 -0.49
CA GLY A 141 22.20 2.07 0.26
C GLY A 141 22.88 3.24 -0.47
N ASP A 142 23.28 3.07 -1.72
CA ASP A 142 24.13 4.04 -2.43
C ASP A 142 23.48 5.43 -2.53
N ASP A 143 22.18 5.52 -2.72
CA ASP A 143 21.45 6.79 -2.88
C ASP A 143 20.65 7.20 -1.61
N PHE A 144 20.85 6.51 -0.50
CA PHE A 144 20.20 6.88 0.76
C PHE A 144 20.77 8.18 1.32
N GLU A 145 19.88 9.15 1.56
CA GLU A 145 20.18 10.41 2.23
C GLU A 145 19.49 10.45 3.59
N ASN A 146 20.23 10.70 4.66
CA ASN A 146 19.68 10.84 6.01
C ASN A 146 19.10 12.25 6.24
N ASP A 147 18.43 12.47 7.39
CA ASP A 147 17.83 13.75 7.78
C ASP A 147 18.80 14.95 7.83
N ASN A 148 20.11 14.70 7.91
CA ASN A 148 21.14 15.73 7.89
C ASN A 148 21.61 16.06 6.46
N GLY A 149 21.07 15.41 5.42
CA GLY A 149 21.50 15.54 4.04
C GLY A 149 22.82 14.81 3.75
N GLU A 150 23.19 13.83 4.57
CA GLU A 150 24.39 13.02 4.37
C GLU A 150 24.03 11.72 3.66
N MET A 151 24.92 11.24 2.81
CA MET A 151 24.80 9.98 2.07
C MET A 151 25.88 9.00 2.54
N PRO A 152 25.69 8.37 3.71
CA PRO A 152 26.77 7.65 4.41
C PRO A 152 27.27 6.41 3.68
N TYR A 153 26.48 5.87 2.74
CA TYR A 153 26.81 4.63 2.03
C TYR A 153 27.18 4.85 0.56
N ARG A 154 27.09 6.12 0.08
CA ARG A 154 27.39 6.47 -1.31
C ARG A 154 28.83 6.16 -1.66
N GLY A 155 29.02 5.43 -2.75
CA GLY A 155 30.35 5.09 -3.27
C GLY A 155 31.05 3.94 -2.56
N LEU A 156 30.44 3.32 -1.53
CA LEU A 156 30.98 2.09 -0.95
C LEU A 156 30.87 0.95 -1.95
N ARG A 157 31.91 0.08 -2.03
CA ARG A 157 31.98 -1.03 -2.98
C ARG A 157 32.59 -2.29 -2.35
N GLY A 158 32.13 -3.45 -2.80
CA GLY A 158 32.65 -4.74 -2.36
C GLY A 158 32.62 -4.89 -0.84
N ASP A 159 33.75 -5.23 -0.23
CA ASP A 159 33.84 -5.48 1.23
C ASP A 159 33.60 -4.23 2.10
N GLU A 160 33.50 -3.04 1.52
CA GLU A 160 33.13 -1.81 2.24
C GLU A 160 31.62 -1.66 2.42
N VAL A 161 30.82 -2.34 1.61
CA VAL A 161 29.36 -2.33 1.72
C VAL A 161 28.94 -3.21 2.91
N PRO A 162 28.21 -2.67 3.89
CA PRO A 162 27.63 -3.51 4.96
C PRO A 162 26.80 -4.66 4.40
N GLU A 163 26.92 -5.87 4.98
CA GLU A 163 26.16 -7.04 4.54
C GLU A 163 24.64 -6.77 4.48
N SER A 164 24.13 -5.99 5.42
CA SER A 164 22.72 -5.61 5.51
C SER A 164 22.25 -4.62 4.43
N LEU A 165 23.15 -4.13 3.58
CA LEU A 165 22.86 -3.27 2.41
C LEU A 165 23.00 -3.99 1.07
N HIS A 166 23.26 -5.27 1.07
CA HIS A 166 23.14 -6.10 -0.13
C HIS A 166 21.68 -6.48 -0.40
N ALA A 167 21.40 -7.01 -1.61
CA ALA A 167 20.06 -7.42 -2.02
C ALA A 167 19.43 -8.38 -1.01
N ALA A 168 18.34 -7.98 -0.39
CA ALA A 168 17.59 -8.82 0.55
C ALA A 168 16.67 -9.79 -0.22
N ARG A 169 16.71 -11.08 0.10
CA ARG A 169 15.77 -12.08 -0.44
C ARG A 169 14.59 -12.28 0.48
N LEU A 170 13.44 -12.52 -0.11
CA LEU A 170 12.22 -12.78 0.66
C LEU A 170 12.37 -13.86 1.74
N PRO A 171 12.95 -15.06 1.47
CA PRO A 171 13.10 -16.07 2.52
C PRO A 171 13.93 -15.59 3.71
N ASP A 172 15.05 -14.89 3.46
CA ASP A 172 15.96 -14.41 4.50
C ASP A 172 15.30 -13.34 5.37
N VAL A 173 14.55 -12.42 4.73
CA VAL A 173 13.76 -11.39 5.42
C VAL A 173 12.69 -12.02 6.31
N LEU A 174 11.90 -12.95 5.78
CA LEU A 174 10.84 -13.60 6.58
C LEU A 174 11.41 -14.42 7.74
N ASP A 175 12.51 -15.15 7.54
CA ASP A 175 13.16 -15.91 8.59
C ASP A 175 13.71 -15.00 9.71
N TYR A 176 14.28 -13.83 9.32
CA TYR A 176 14.73 -12.82 10.27
C TYR A 176 13.56 -12.22 11.07
N LEU A 177 12.49 -11.79 10.38
CA LEU A 177 11.32 -11.19 11.01
C LEU A 177 10.65 -12.17 11.99
N GLN A 178 10.42 -13.43 11.58
CA GLN A 178 9.83 -14.45 12.46
C GLN A 178 10.69 -14.76 13.69
N SER A 179 12.02 -14.63 13.58
CA SER A 179 12.93 -14.87 14.70
C SER A 179 12.91 -13.75 15.73
N ASN A 180 12.39 -12.54 15.35
CA ASN A 180 12.44 -11.35 16.20
C ASN A 180 11.08 -10.85 16.68
N GLY A 181 9.97 -11.42 16.20
CA GLY A 181 8.65 -11.04 16.68
C GLY A 181 7.50 -11.65 15.89
N ASP A 182 6.28 -11.27 16.29
CA ASP A 182 5.05 -11.61 15.57
C ASP A 182 4.55 -10.33 14.88
N PHE A 183 4.83 -10.23 13.58
CA PHE A 183 4.54 -9.06 12.77
C PHE A 183 3.47 -9.39 11.73
N GLY A 184 2.71 -8.35 11.35
CA GLY A 184 1.95 -8.36 10.11
C GLY A 184 2.83 -8.05 8.90
N TYR A 185 2.40 -8.45 7.72
CA TYR A 185 3.11 -8.20 6.47
C TYR A 185 2.17 -7.60 5.43
N ILE A 186 2.60 -6.54 4.79
CA ILE A 186 2.02 -6.02 3.56
C ILE A 186 3.06 -6.20 2.47
N ILE A 187 2.75 -7.03 1.48
CA ILE A 187 3.74 -7.42 0.48
C ILE A 187 3.20 -7.10 -0.90
N GLU A 188 3.87 -6.20 -1.64
CA GLU A 188 3.45 -5.83 -2.98
C GLU A 188 4.23 -6.59 -4.07
N ILE A 189 3.52 -7.25 -4.98
CA ILE A 189 4.11 -7.85 -6.18
C ILE A 189 4.16 -6.80 -7.28
N LYS A 190 5.36 -6.34 -7.63
CA LYS A 190 5.59 -5.30 -8.64
C LYS A 190 5.56 -5.83 -10.08
N ASN A 191 5.99 -7.07 -10.28
CA ASN A 191 5.98 -7.70 -11.60
C ASN A 191 4.57 -7.89 -12.15
N SER A 192 4.45 -7.86 -13.47
CA SER A 192 3.20 -8.06 -14.19
C SER A 192 3.24 -9.29 -15.10
N GLY A 193 2.09 -9.71 -15.64
CA GLY A 193 1.97 -10.81 -16.60
C GLY A 193 2.48 -12.13 -16.02
N GLU A 194 3.20 -12.91 -16.83
CA GLU A 194 3.71 -14.23 -16.43
C GLU A 194 4.72 -14.15 -15.29
N LEU A 195 5.57 -13.12 -15.25
CA LEU A 195 6.52 -12.92 -14.16
C LEU A 195 5.80 -12.59 -12.85
N GLY A 196 4.76 -11.77 -12.91
CA GLY A 196 3.94 -11.47 -11.73
C GLY A 196 3.17 -12.69 -11.21
N ASN A 197 2.62 -13.52 -12.09
CA ASN A 197 1.99 -14.77 -11.70
C ASN A 197 2.99 -15.72 -11.03
N LYS A 198 4.17 -15.84 -11.61
CA LYS A 198 5.26 -16.67 -11.05
C LYS A 198 5.74 -16.14 -9.69
N ALA A 199 5.86 -14.82 -9.54
CA ALA A 199 6.18 -14.21 -8.26
C ALA A 199 5.11 -14.52 -7.21
N ALA A 200 3.82 -14.48 -7.57
CA ALA A 200 2.72 -14.86 -6.69
C ALA A 200 2.79 -16.34 -6.28
N ASP A 201 3.14 -17.24 -7.22
CA ASP A 201 3.28 -18.67 -6.94
C ASP A 201 4.40 -18.93 -5.93
N ILE A 202 5.56 -18.28 -6.10
CA ILE A 202 6.71 -18.41 -5.20
C ILE A 202 6.37 -17.80 -3.83
N LEU A 203 5.79 -16.60 -3.81
CA LEU A 203 5.39 -15.92 -2.57
C LEU A 203 4.40 -16.78 -1.75
N TYR A 204 3.35 -17.30 -2.40
CA TYR A 204 2.38 -18.16 -1.73
C TYR A 204 3.04 -19.37 -1.08
N ASN A 205 3.90 -20.10 -1.80
CA ASN A 205 4.58 -21.25 -1.26
C ASN A 205 5.52 -20.88 -0.11
N THR A 206 6.26 -19.76 -0.25
CA THR A 206 7.17 -19.25 0.78
C THR A 206 6.47 -18.92 2.08
N LEU A 207 5.30 -18.22 1.98
CA LEU A 207 4.47 -17.89 3.15
C LEU A 207 3.83 -19.13 3.78
N LYS A 208 3.34 -20.05 2.94
CA LYS A 208 2.69 -21.29 3.40
C LYS A 208 3.64 -22.19 4.17
N GLU A 209 4.86 -22.39 3.68
CA GLU A 209 5.91 -23.18 4.35
C GLU A 209 6.27 -22.62 5.72
N ARG A 210 6.13 -21.32 5.92
CA ARG A 210 6.41 -20.61 7.18
C ARG A 210 5.17 -20.40 8.06
N ASN A 211 3.99 -20.85 7.64
CA ASN A 211 2.70 -20.61 8.29
C ASN A 211 2.36 -19.12 8.45
N LEU A 212 2.70 -18.29 7.45
CA LEU A 212 2.52 -16.84 7.46
C LEU A 212 1.37 -16.33 6.57
N LEU A 213 0.57 -17.23 5.96
CA LEU A 213 -0.56 -16.82 5.11
C LEU A 213 -1.58 -15.94 5.86
N ASP A 214 -1.76 -16.18 7.15
CA ASP A 214 -2.69 -15.39 7.97
C ASP A 214 -2.13 -14.05 8.42
N ASN A 215 -0.81 -13.86 8.40
CA ASN A 215 -0.13 -12.64 8.79
C ASN A 215 0.09 -11.67 7.62
N ALA A 216 -0.12 -12.11 6.37
CA ALA A 216 0.21 -11.33 5.19
C ALA A 216 -1.03 -10.86 4.41
N VAL A 217 -1.01 -9.63 3.94
CA VAL A 217 -1.93 -9.08 2.93
C VAL A 217 -1.13 -8.74 1.68
N ILE A 218 -1.49 -9.36 0.55
CA ILE A 218 -0.73 -9.22 -0.69
C ILE A 218 -1.35 -8.16 -1.59
N GLY A 219 -0.54 -7.18 -1.97
CA GLY A 219 -0.91 -6.11 -2.90
C GLY A 219 -0.35 -6.33 -4.30
N THR A 220 -1.03 -5.81 -5.30
CA THR A 220 -0.51 -5.62 -6.66
C THR A 220 -1.40 -4.67 -7.44
N PHE A 221 -0.81 -3.84 -8.28
CA PHE A 221 -1.56 -2.98 -9.22
C PHE A 221 -1.91 -3.70 -10.54
N ASN A 222 -1.59 -4.99 -10.66
CA ASN A 222 -1.80 -5.75 -11.87
C ASN A 222 -3.04 -6.65 -11.77
N ASP A 223 -4.11 -6.30 -12.49
CA ASP A 223 -5.37 -7.07 -12.50
C ASP A 223 -5.19 -8.54 -12.92
N GLY A 224 -4.20 -8.83 -13.80
CA GLY A 224 -3.89 -10.19 -14.23
C GLY A 224 -3.33 -11.03 -13.10
N VAL A 225 -2.43 -10.46 -12.29
CA VAL A 225 -1.86 -11.12 -11.10
C VAL A 225 -2.92 -11.26 -10.01
N THR A 226 -3.76 -10.23 -9.79
CA THR A 226 -4.91 -10.31 -8.87
C THR A 226 -5.82 -11.48 -9.22
N LYS A 227 -6.16 -11.62 -10.52
CA LYS A 227 -7.00 -12.72 -11.00
C LYS A 227 -6.32 -14.08 -10.80
N HIS A 228 -5.02 -14.19 -11.07
CA HIS A 228 -4.26 -15.41 -10.86
C HIS A 228 -4.28 -15.81 -9.37
N MET A 229 -4.05 -14.89 -8.44
CA MET A 229 -4.15 -15.15 -7.00
C MET A 229 -5.55 -15.64 -6.59
N ASP A 230 -6.60 -14.98 -7.08
CA ASP A 230 -7.99 -15.38 -6.78
C ASP A 230 -8.34 -16.79 -7.25
N GLU A 231 -7.77 -17.24 -8.38
CA GLU A 231 -8.06 -18.55 -9.00
C GLU A 231 -7.18 -19.66 -8.42
N ALA A 232 -5.89 -19.39 -8.17
CA ALA A 232 -4.92 -20.38 -7.73
C ALA A 232 -4.83 -20.51 -6.21
N TYR A 233 -5.02 -19.42 -5.47
CA TYR A 233 -4.74 -19.29 -4.04
C TYR A 233 -5.87 -18.59 -3.27
N PRO A 234 -7.09 -19.16 -3.22
CA PRO A 234 -8.25 -18.51 -2.61
C PRO A 234 -8.13 -18.31 -1.07
N ASP A 235 -7.16 -18.94 -0.44
CA ASP A 235 -6.78 -18.77 0.98
C ASP A 235 -5.72 -17.69 1.22
N MET A 236 -5.17 -17.10 0.17
CA MET A 236 -4.23 -15.97 0.27
C MET A 236 -5.00 -14.68 0.46
N LYS A 237 -4.75 -13.97 1.56
CA LYS A 237 -5.37 -12.66 1.80
C LYS A 237 -4.74 -11.64 0.85
N ARG A 238 -5.57 -10.85 0.16
CA ARG A 238 -5.11 -9.78 -0.72
C ARG A 238 -5.81 -8.45 -0.47
N SER A 239 -5.22 -7.38 -0.93
CA SER A 239 -5.85 -6.09 -1.02
C SER A 239 -6.79 -5.98 -2.22
N ALA A 240 -7.64 -4.95 -2.21
CA ALA A 240 -8.51 -4.61 -3.32
C ALA A 240 -7.71 -4.10 -4.54
N SER A 241 -8.09 -4.52 -5.74
CA SER A 241 -7.62 -3.91 -6.98
C SER A 241 -8.19 -2.49 -7.13
N ILE A 242 -7.62 -1.67 -8.04
CA ILE A 242 -8.08 -0.29 -8.27
C ILE A 242 -9.59 -0.25 -8.55
N MET A 243 -10.10 -1.15 -9.39
CA MET A 243 -11.53 -1.13 -9.75
C MET A 243 -12.42 -1.59 -8.58
N GLU A 244 -11.93 -2.48 -7.72
CA GLU A 244 -12.63 -2.86 -6.49
C GLU A 244 -12.67 -1.70 -5.49
N VAL A 245 -11.58 -0.94 -5.33
CA VAL A 245 -11.56 0.30 -4.52
C VAL A 245 -12.58 1.31 -5.04
N VAL A 246 -12.60 1.55 -6.35
CA VAL A 246 -13.58 2.45 -7.00
C VAL A 246 -15.01 1.99 -6.72
N GLN A 247 -15.27 0.68 -6.82
CA GLN A 247 -16.60 0.13 -6.51
C GLN A 247 -17.00 0.37 -5.05
N VAL A 248 -16.11 0.03 -4.10
CA VAL A 248 -16.36 0.24 -2.66
C VAL A 248 -16.62 1.71 -2.37
N TYR A 249 -15.80 2.60 -2.91
CA TYR A 249 -15.95 4.04 -2.73
C TYR A 249 -17.33 4.54 -3.16
N PHE A 250 -17.79 4.21 -4.37
CA PHE A 250 -19.10 4.66 -4.85
C PHE A 250 -20.27 4.01 -4.10
N LEU A 251 -20.15 2.74 -3.72
CA LEU A 251 -21.19 2.08 -2.91
C LEU A 251 -21.30 2.73 -1.52
N SER A 252 -20.17 3.05 -0.91
CA SER A 252 -20.13 3.76 0.38
C SER A 252 -20.75 5.15 0.29
N LEU A 253 -20.45 5.91 -0.77
CA LEU A 253 -21.04 7.23 -1.01
C LEU A 253 -22.55 7.19 -1.18
N LEU A 254 -23.07 6.17 -1.85
CA LEU A 254 -24.49 6.03 -2.15
C LEU A 254 -25.27 5.33 -1.02
N GLY A 255 -24.59 4.84 0.01
CA GLY A 255 -25.21 4.06 1.09
C GLY A 255 -25.81 2.74 0.60
N ILE A 256 -25.25 2.14 -0.45
CA ILE A 256 -25.76 0.90 -1.06
C ILE A 256 -24.91 -0.27 -0.57
N ASP A 257 -25.50 -1.13 0.26
CA ASP A 257 -24.84 -2.36 0.70
C ASP A 257 -24.78 -3.39 -0.43
N ARG A 258 -23.58 -3.93 -0.64
CA ARG A 258 -23.37 -5.02 -1.58
C ARG A 258 -23.88 -6.33 -0.95
N GLN A 259 -24.53 -7.15 -1.78
CA GLN A 259 -24.87 -8.52 -1.39
C GLN A 259 -23.67 -9.46 -1.61
N GLY A 260 -23.34 -10.26 -0.60
CA GLY A 260 -22.26 -11.26 -0.64
C GLY A 260 -20.88 -10.68 -0.21
N ALA A 261 -19.96 -11.61 0.06
CA ALA A 261 -18.61 -11.28 0.52
C ALA A 261 -17.74 -10.70 -0.61
N TYR A 262 -16.78 -9.85 -0.23
CA TYR A 262 -15.69 -9.43 -1.09
C TYR A 262 -14.60 -10.52 -1.13
N LYS A 263 -13.80 -10.54 -2.19
CA LYS A 263 -12.68 -11.48 -2.34
C LYS A 263 -11.37 -10.98 -1.70
N PHE A 264 -11.36 -9.73 -1.31
CA PHE A 264 -10.20 -9.07 -0.70
C PHE A 264 -10.48 -8.76 0.78
N SER A 265 -9.43 -8.68 1.56
CA SER A 265 -9.49 -8.45 3.01
C SER A 265 -9.15 -7.03 3.43
N ALA A 266 -8.53 -6.23 2.55
CA ALA A 266 -8.12 -4.86 2.86
C ALA A 266 -8.29 -3.91 1.67
N LEU A 267 -8.56 -2.64 1.99
CA LEU A 267 -8.33 -1.50 1.11
C LEU A 267 -6.95 -0.94 1.46
N GLN A 268 -6.02 -0.98 0.52
CA GLN A 268 -4.73 -0.28 0.63
C GLN A 268 -4.82 0.94 -0.29
N ILE A 269 -5.04 2.11 0.30
CA ILE A 269 -5.46 3.31 -0.42
C ILE A 269 -4.73 4.57 0.06
N PRO A 270 -4.55 5.58 -0.81
CA PRO A 270 -4.16 6.92 -0.36
C PRO A 270 -5.33 7.59 0.41
N SER A 271 -5.04 8.61 1.19
CA SER A 271 -6.06 9.41 1.91
C SER A 271 -7.00 10.17 0.96
N GLY A 272 -6.54 10.45 -0.26
CA GLY A 272 -7.34 11.09 -1.28
C GLY A 272 -6.71 11.04 -2.67
N LEU A 273 -7.54 11.28 -3.67
CA LEU A 273 -7.14 11.37 -5.08
C LEU A 273 -7.73 12.64 -5.69
N SER A 274 -6.93 13.71 -5.82
CA SER A 274 -7.39 15.01 -6.32
C SER A 274 -8.53 15.57 -5.46
N ILE A 275 -9.77 15.59 -6.00
CA ILE A 275 -10.96 16.08 -5.29
C ILE A 275 -11.70 14.98 -4.52
N LEU A 276 -11.34 13.72 -4.71
CA LEU A 276 -11.98 12.59 -4.04
C LEU A 276 -11.34 12.37 -2.68
N ARG A 277 -12.14 12.42 -1.63
CA ARG A 277 -11.71 12.11 -0.26
C ARG A 277 -11.96 10.64 0.03
N LEU A 278 -10.88 9.91 0.32
CA LEU A 278 -10.94 8.51 0.77
C LEU A 278 -10.76 8.41 2.29
N ASP A 279 -10.35 9.49 2.94
CA ASP A 279 -10.12 9.66 4.37
C ASP A 279 -11.42 10.02 5.12
N THR A 280 -12.45 9.21 4.98
CA THR A 280 -13.76 9.48 5.59
C THR A 280 -14.23 8.32 6.46
N THR A 281 -14.80 8.64 7.65
CA THR A 281 -15.43 7.66 8.54
C THR A 281 -16.48 6.81 7.82
N ARG A 282 -17.18 7.41 6.83
CA ARG A 282 -18.16 6.66 6.01
C ARG A 282 -17.51 5.50 5.24
N LEU A 283 -16.35 5.73 4.61
CA LEU A 283 -15.65 4.70 3.87
C LEU A 283 -15.15 3.61 4.82
N VAL A 284 -14.58 3.99 5.96
CA VAL A 284 -14.13 3.05 7.01
C VAL A 284 -15.31 2.21 7.52
N ASN A 285 -16.39 2.85 7.92
CA ASN A 285 -17.62 2.15 8.38
C ASN A 285 -18.17 1.18 7.33
N TYR A 286 -18.18 1.59 6.06
CA TYR A 286 -18.60 0.72 4.96
C TYR A 286 -17.69 -0.50 4.84
N ALA A 287 -16.38 -0.29 4.85
CA ALA A 287 -15.39 -1.35 4.75
C ALA A 287 -15.50 -2.34 5.91
N HIS A 288 -15.53 -1.86 7.16
CA HIS A 288 -15.66 -2.68 8.36
C HIS A 288 -16.96 -3.50 8.39
N ARG A 289 -18.08 -2.89 7.99
CA ARG A 289 -19.38 -3.59 7.84
C ARG A 289 -19.28 -4.78 6.90
N HIS A 290 -18.42 -4.71 5.90
CA HIS A 290 -18.16 -5.75 4.92
C HIS A 290 -16.93 -6.61 5.23
N ASN A 291 -16.38 -6.53 6.45
CA ASN A 291 -15.23 -7.30 6.91
C ASN A 291 -13.94 -7.01 6.13
N ILE A 292 -13.71 -5.74 5.75
CA ILE A 292 -12.57 -5.24 4.99
C ILE A 292 -11.82 -4.24 5.86
N ALA A 293 -10.51 -4.45 6.05
CA ALA A 293 -9.63 -3.49 6.73
C ALA A 293 -9.30 -2.29 5.84
N VAL A 294 -9.01 -1.13 6.47
CA VAL A 294 -8.62 0.08 5.74
C VAL A 294 -7.21 0.50 6.17
N GLN A 295 -6.28 0.43 5.22
CA GLN A 295 -4.85 0.65 5.40
C GLN A 295 -4.42 1.79 4.47
N TYR A 296 -3.91 2.89 5.04
CA TYR A 296 -3.56 4.08 4.27
C TYR A 296 -2.06 4.18 3.98
N TRP A 297 -1.69 4.58 2.73
CA TRP A 297 -0.33 4.78 2.26
C TRP A 297 -0.22 6.01 1.34
N THR A 298 0.91 6.67 1.20
CA THR A 298 2.00 6.75 2.16
C THR A 298 1.78 8.00 2.97
N ILE A 299 1.67 7.88 4.27
CA ILE A 299 1.27 8.97 5.16
C ILE A 299 2.46 9.36 6.03
N ASN A 300 2.97 10.59 5.81
CA ASN A 300 4.12 11.15 6.53
C ASN A 300 3.79 12.47 7.27
N ASP A 301 2.55 12.94 7.21
CA ASP A 301 2.10 14.15 7.93
C ASP A 301 1.41 13.77 9.25
N GLU A 302 1.86 14.32 10.36
CA GLU A 302 1.36 14.01 11.69
C GLU A 302 -0.14 14.32 11.87
N ALA A 303 -0.61 15.43 11.28
CA ALA A 303 -2.01 15.82 11.39
C ALA A 303 -2.90 14.86 10.58
N GLU A 304 -2.40 14.38 9.45
CA GLU A 304 -3.06 13.37 8.64
C GLU A 304 -3.09 12.01 9.34
N MET A 305 -1.98 11.58 9.97
CA MET A 305 -1.93 10.37 10.80
C MET A 305 -2.98 10.41 11.92
N ALA A 306 -3.03 11.51 12.67
CA ALA A 306 -4.01 11.69 13.74
C ALA A 306 -5.45 11.67 13.21
N HIS A 307 -5.71 12.34 12.08
CA HIS A 307 -7.02 12.33 11.44
C HIS A 307 -7.45 10.92 11.02
N LEU A 308 -6.56 10.16 10.40
CA LEU A 308 -6.85 8.79 9.94
C LEU A 308 -7.11 7.84 11.11
N ARG A 309 -6.35 7.96 12.21
CA ARG A 309 -6.64 7.25 13.47
C ARG A 309 -8.06 7.59 13.97
N ASP A 310 -8.41 8.87 14.00
CA ASP A 310 -9.67 9.36 14.57
C ASP A 310 -10.89 8.93 13.73
N ILE A 311 -10.74 8.65 12.44
CA ILE A 311 -11.79 8.08 11.59
C ILE A 311 -11.86 6.55 11.64
N GLY A 312 -10.93 5.88 12.34
CA GLY A 312 -10.90 4.42 12.53
C GLY A 312 -10.11 3.65 11.49
N ALA A 313 -9.05 4.24 10.91
CA ALA A 313 -8.11 3.50 10.05
C ALA A 313 -7.45 2.35 10.83
N ASP A 314 -7.28 1.20 10.18
CA ASP A 314 -6.68 0.02 10.81
C ASP A 314 -5.15 0.07 10.79
N CYS A 315 -4.57 0.68 9.76
CA CYS A 315 -3.12 0.74 9.60
C CYS A 315 -2.73 2.02 8.84
N ILE A 316 -1.60 2.59 9.23
CA ILE A 316 -0.90 3.67 8.51
C ILE A 316 0.46 3.16 8.08
N MET A 317 0.71 3.16 6.76
CA MET A 317 2.01 2.90 6.15
C MET A 317 2.75 4.21 6.00
N SER A 318 3.87 4.34 6.73
CA SER A 318 4.68 5.57 6.77
C SER A 318 6.15 5.27 6.49
N ASP A 319 6.83 6.18 5.77
CA ASP A 319 8.28 6.15 5.59
C ASP A 319 9.01 6.47 6.91
N ILE A 320 8.32 7.14 7.85
CA ILE A 320 8.82 7.59 9.16
C ILE A 320 8.01 6.90 10.29
N PRO A 321 8.21 5.57 10.47
CA PRO A 321 7.43 4.79 11.43
C PRO A 321 7.63 5.22 12.89
N ASP A 322 8.73 5.87 13.23
CA ASP A 322 9.00 6.48 14.53
C ASP A 322 8.01 7.62 14.83
N VAL A 323 7.81 8.55 13.91
CA VAL A 323 6.82 9.63 14.00
C VAL A 323 5.41 9.05 14.04
N ALA A 324 5.13 8.07 13.16
CA ALA A 324 3.82 7.40 13.15
C ALA A 324 3.51 6.74 14.49
N TYR A 325 4.49 6.07 15.10
CA TYR A 325 4.33 5.46 16.42
C TYR A 325 3.97 6.49 17.50
N ASP A 326 4.67 7.62 17.54
CA ASP A 326 4.42 8.67 18.52
C ASP A 326 3.01 9.27 18.38
N VAL A 327 2.61 9.59 17.14
CA VAL A 327 1.28 10.18 16.87
C VAL A 327 0.14 9.20 17.17
N LEU A 328 0.31 7.92 16.79
CA LEU A 328 -0.76 6.93 16.93
C LEU A 328 -0.94 6.43 18.37
N ASN A 329 0.09 6.58 19.22
CA ASN A 329 0.06 6.18 20.63
C ASN A 329 -0.07 7.37 21.62
N ALA A 330 -0.28 8.60 21.11
CA ALA A 330 -0.41 9.82 21.91
C ALA A 330 -1.79 9.95 22.61
#